data_4d806200b3e80e4c8e3e85d6f564f3e5
#
_entry.id   4d806200b3e80e4c8e3e85d6f564f3e5
#
_cell.length_a   1.000
_cell.length_b   1.000
_cell.length_c   1.000
_cell.angle_alpha   90.00
_cell.angle_beta   90.00
_cell.angle_gamma   90.00
#
_symmetry.space_group_name_H-M   'P 1'
#
loop_
_entity.id
_entity.type
_entity.pdbx_description
1 polymer ?
#
loop_
_entity_poly.entity_id
_entity_poly.type
_entity_poly.pdbx_seq_one_letter_code
_entity_poly.pdbx_strand_id
1 'polypeptide(L)'
;SYTCGYGAEGKNARERFRLETENCDKAYACIIARYFGADYRLIAHSGMGMVRNYNDSVQLSRHNMSTRSMQLYDDFNRTPYDFGNCRRPDIVLINLGTNDFSTLVKPTPEQYVNAYLKMIDNIRARYGDVPVLCVTPHSASRYLQAALGYLRERLTNRYSGVYMANLLAGMLTEAADTGSDYHPNYQGQCKIAMALIPQVSAITHWNLADLF
;
A
#
# COMPACT_ATOMS: atom_id res chain seq x y z
N SER A 1 5.77 -4.56 0.20
CA SER A 1 6.59 -4.85 1.40
C SER A 1 5.94 -4.35 2.68
N TYR A 2 5.55 -3.08 2.79
CA TYR A 2 5.00 -2.50 4.03
C TYR A 2 3.72 -3.21 4.50
N THR A 3 2.86 -3.59 3.56
CA THR A 3 1.58 -4.24 3.86
C THR A 3 1.74 -5.72 4.23
N CYS A 4 2.74 -6.42 3.72
CA CYS A 4 3.02 -7.80 4.13
C CYS A 4 3.90 -7.89 5.39
N GLY A 5 4.38 -6.75 5.92
CA GLY A 5 5.21 -6.75 7.12
C GLY A 5 6.64 -7.22 6.90
N TYR A 6 7.17 -7.04 5.69
CA TYR A 6 8.59 -7.30 5.40
C TYR A 6 9.47 -6.53 6.36
N GLY A 7 10.32 -7.23 7.09
CA GLY A 7 11.22 -6.62 8.08
C GLY A 7 10.57 -6.19 9.41
N ALA A 8 9.28 -6.45 9.61
CA ALA A 8 8.57 -6.03 10.83
C ALA A 8 9.16 -6.64 12.12
N GLU A 9 9.75 -7.84 12.05
CA GLU A 9 10.47 -8.50 13.14
C GLU A 9 11.99 -8.28 13.07
N GLY A 10 12.47 -7.52 12.09
CA GLY A 10 13.90 -7.24 11.92
C GLY A 10 14.44 -6.37 13.04
N LYS A 11 15.68 -6.61 13.45
CA LYS A 11 16.33 -5.93 14.58
C LYS A 11 16.94 -4.58 14.20
N ASN A 12 17.33 -4.42 12.95
CA ASN A 12 17.95 -3.19 12.44
C ASN A 12 17.93 -3.14 10.91
N ALA A 13 18.17 -1.96 10.36
CA ALA A 13 18.12 -1.67 8.93
C ALA A 13 19.04 -2.53 8.05
N ARG A 14 20.18 -2.94 8.57
CA ARG A 14 21.22 -3.70 7.83
C ARG A 14 21.06 -5.21 7.93
N GLU A 15 20.17 -5.69 8.78
CA GLU A 15 19.82 -7.09 8.83
C GLU A 15 19.22 -7.51 7.48
N ARG A 16 19.73 -8.61 6.92
CA ARG A 16 19.17 -9.17 5.69
C ARG A 16 17.83 -9.82 5.98
N PHE A 17 16.92 -9.72 5.00
CA PHE A 17 15.63 -10.40 5.08
C PHE A 17 15.78 -11.91 5.29
N ARG A 18 14.92 -12.44 6.13
CA ARG A 18 14.64 -13.86 6.33
C ARG A 18 13.15 -14.02 6.58
N LEU A 19 12.60 -15.19 6.33
CA LEU A 19 11.17 -15.42 6.52
C LEU A 19 10.70 -15.09 7.95
N GLU A 20 11.54 -15.33 8.95
CA GLU A 20 11.27 -15.04 10.35
C GLU A 20 11.22 -13.52 10.64
N THR A 21 11.70 -12.69 9.73
CA THR A 21 11.64 -11.23 9.87
C THR A 21 10.41 -10.62 9.23
N GLU A 22 9.59 -11.42 8.52
CA GLU A 22 8.32 -10.99 7.95
C GLU A 22 7.15 -11.36 8.86
N ASN A 23 6.28 -10.38 9.15
CA ASN A 23 5.09 -10.63 9.93
C ASN A 23 3.98 -9.65 9.52
N CYS A 24 3.01 -10.13 8.73
CA CYS A 24 1.92 -9.29 8.24
C CYS A 24 0.97 -8.82 9.36
N ASP A 25 0.84 -9.57 10.46
CA ASP A 25 0.03 -9.15 11.60
C ASP A 25 0.59 -7.89 12.30
N LYS A 26 1.91 -7.67 12.19
CA LYS A 26 2.58 -6.45 12.65
C LYS A 26 2.61 -5.32 11.63
N ALA A 27 2.05 -5.51 10.45
CA ALA A 27 1.96 -4.46 9.43
C ALA A 27 0.92 -3.39 9.81
N TYR A 28 1.15 -2.16 9.36
CA TYR A 28 0.31 -1.00 9.67
C TYR A 28 -1.17 -1.23 9.39
N ALA A 29 -1.51 -1.95 8.32
CA ALA A 29 -2.90 -2.21 7.94
C ALA A 29 -3.62 -3.10 8.97
N CYS A 30 -2.94 -4.14 9.49
CA CYS A 30 -3.47 -4.99 10.55
C CYS A 30 -3.58 -4.24 11.89
N ILE A 31 -2.63 -3.34 12.18
CA ILE A 31 -2.68 -2.49 13.37
C ILE A 31 -3.91 -1.56 13.31
N ILE A 32 -4.16 -0.92 12.16
CA ILE A 32 -5.36 -0.09 11.94
C ILE A 32 -6.64 -0.92 12.13
N ALA A 33 -6.70 -2.11 11.53
CA ALA A 33 -7.86 -2.98 11.66
C ALA A 33 -8.13 -3.37 13.12
N ARG A 34 -7.11 -3.78 13.87
CA ARG A 34 -7.25 -4.07 15.31
C ARG A 34 -7.69 -2.87 16.13
N TYR A 35 -7.18 -1.69 15.82
CA TYR A 35 -7.58 -0.46 16.52
C TYR A 35 -9.09 -0.19 16.41
N PHE A 36 -9.69 -0.46 15.27
CA PHE A 36 -11.12 -0.27 15.03
C PHE A 36 -11.97 -1.53 15.28
N GLY A 37 -11.39 -2.65 15.67
CA GLY A 37 -12.11 -3.93 15.77
C GLY A 37 -12.66 -4.42 14.42
N ALA A 38 -12.00 -4.06 13.33
CA ALA A 38 -12.44 -4.35 11.97
C ALA A 38 -11.82 -5.65 11.41
N ASP A 39 -12.60 -6.34 10.59
CA ASP A 39 -12.05 -7.40 9.71
C ASP A 39 -11.19 -6.80 8.62
N TYR A 40 -10.22 -7.57 8.13
CA TYR A 40 -9.35 -7.11 7.06
C TYR A 40 -9.01 -8.21 6.05
N ARG A 41 -8.65 -7.77 4.85
CA ARG A 41 -8.06 -8.60 3.81
C ARG A 41 -6.81 -7.91 3.30
N LEU A 42 -5.72 -8.67 3.22
CA LEU A 42 -4.45 -8.17 2.69
C LEU A 42 -4.20 -8.79 1.32
N ILE A 43 -3.85 -7.94 0.35
CA ILE A 43 -3.33 -8.33 -0.96
C ILE A 43 -1.98 -7.65 -1.09
N ALA A 44 -0.93 -8.38 -0.80
CA ALA A 44 0.41 -7.84 -0.76
C ALA A 44 1.44 -8.88 -1.22
N HIS A 45 2.47 -8.41 -1.91
CA HIS A 45 3.65 -9.18 -2.25
C HIS A 45 4.86 -8.24 -2.21
N SER A 46 5.90 -8.60 -1.48
CA SER A 46 7.10 -7.78 -1.39
C SER A 46 7.79 -7.67 -2.76
N GLY A 47 8.24 -6.48 -3.09
CA GLY A 47 8.88 -6.22 -4.38
C GLY A 47 7.92 -5.89 -5.52
N MET A 48 6.63 -6.24 -5.46
CA MET A 48 5.69 -5.86 -6.51
C MET A 48 5.34 -4.37 -6.45
N GLY A 49 5.31 -3.72 -7.62
CA GLY A 49 4.83 -2.37 -7.81
C GLY A 49 3.45 -2.32 -8.47
N MET A 50 2.95 -1.14 -8.70
CA MET A 50 1.71 -0.92 -9.44
C MET A 50 1.81 -1.47 -10.85
N VAL A 51 2.88 -1.12 -11.57
CA VAL A 51 3.16 -1.55 -12.95
C VAL A 51 4.54 -2.15 -13.12
N ARG A 52 5.50 -1.81 -12.24
CA ARG A 52 6.87 -2.28 -12.31
C ARG A 52 7.35 -2.78 -10.95
N ASN A 53 7.87 -3.99 -10.94
CA ASN A 53 8.43 -4.61 -9.74
C ASN A 53 9.83 -4.06 -9.42
N TYR A 54 10.23 -4.21 -8.16
CA TYR A 54 11.55 -3.82 -7.71
C TYR A 54 12.64 -4.46 -8.57
N ASN A 55 13.56 -3.64 -9.04
CA ASN A 55 14.74 -4.05 -9.82
C ASN A 55 14.46 -4.82 -11.13
N ASP A 56 13.25 -4.74 -11.68
CA ASP A 56 12.96 -5.29 -12.98
C ASP A 56 13.70 -4.48 -14.08
N SER A 57 14.13 -5.15 -15.13
CA SER A 57 14.84 -4.55 -16.27
C SER A 57 13.93 -3.84 -17.27
N VAL A 58 12.61 -4.01 -17.13
CA VAL A 58 11.60 -3.42 -18.02
C VAL A 58 10.79 -2.36 -17.29
N GLN A 59 10.18 -1.44 -18.03
CA GLN A 59 9.31 -0.39 -17.47
C GLN A 59 7.97 -0.93 -16.95
N LEU A 60 7.48 -2.01 -17.56
CA LEU A 60 6.21 -2.64 -17.20
C LEU A 60 6.46 -4.13 -16.97
N SER A 61 6.37 -4.56 -15.72
CA SER A 61 6.53 -5.96 -15.36
C SER A 61 5.31 -6.77 -15.82
N ARG A 62 5.55 -7.97 -16.32
CA ARG A 62 4.48 -8.86 -16.79
C ARG A 62 3.48 -9.23 -15.71
N HIS A 63 3.97 -9.41 -14.47
CA HIS A 63 3.18 -9.65 -13.27
C HIS A 63 3.46 -8.52 -12.28
N ASN A 64 2.46 -7.76 -11.89
CA ASN A 64 2.53 -6.62 -10.99
C ASN A 64 1.25 -6.52 -10.17
N MET A 65 1.17 -5.60 -9.23
CA MET A 65 0.01 -5.50 -8.34
C MET A 65 -1.28 -5.11 -9.07
N SER A 66 -1.23 -4.39 -10.20
CA SER A 66 -2.45 -4.08 -10.95
C SER A 66 -3.13 -5.32 -11.53
N THR A 67 -2.36 -6.37 -11.85
CA THR A 67 -2.89 -7.66 -12.29
C THR A 67 -3.12 -8.62 -11.11
N ARG A 68 -2.18 -8.68 -10.16
CA ARG A 68 -2.23 -9.57 -9.00
C ARG A 68 -3.45 -9.32 -8.11
N SER A 69 -3.85 -8.07 -7.93
CA SER A 69 -4.98 -7.69 -7.08
C SER A 69 -6.33 -8.29 -7.49
N MET A 70 -6.42 -8.82 -8.71
CA MET A 70 -7.62 -9.44 -9.27
C MET A 70 -7.54 -10.97 -9.33
N GLN A 71 -6.51 -11.58 -8.74
CA GLN A 71 -6.25 -13.01 -8.82
C GLN A 71 -6.46 -13.69 -7.46
N LEU A 72 -6.89 -14.95 -7.50
CA LEU A 72 -7.04 -15.78 -6.31
C LEU A 72 -5.67 -16.14 -5.70
N TYR A 73 -4.74 -16.57 -6.55
CA TYR A 73 -3.40 -16.99 -6.13
C TYR A 73 -2.33 -16.05 -6.68
N ASP A 74 -1.21 -16.00 -5.97
CA ASP A 74 0.00 -15.32 -6.43
C ASP A 74 0.85 -16.26 -7.28
N ASP A 75 0.28 -16.67 -8.41
CA ASP A 75 0.90 -17.58 -9.35
C ASP A 75 0.81 -17.08 -10.80
N PHE A 76 1.45 -17.80 -11.71
CA PHE A 76 1.45 -17.46 -13.13
C PHE A 76 0.18 -17.88 -13.87
N ASN A 77 -0.69 -18.70 -13.29
CA ASN A 77 -1.92 -19.19 -13.92
C ASN A 77 -2.99 -18.10 -14.02
N ARG A 78 -2.86 -17.04 -13.23
CA ARG A 78 -3.78 -15.88 -13.23
C ARG A 78 -5.23 -16.26 -12.97
N THR A 79 -5.46 -17.25 -12.12
CA THR A 79 -6.80 -17.65 -11.72
C THR A 79 -7.56 -16.45 -11.17
N PRO A 80 -8.68 -16.04 -11.78
CA PRO A 80 -9.43 -14.88 -11.30
C PRO A 80 -9.95 -15.11 -9.89
N TYR A 81 -9.99 -14.04 -9.08
CA TYR A 81 -10.67 -14.09 -7.81
C TYR A 81 -12.18 -13.94 -8.01
N ASP A 82 -12.97 -14.80 -7.34
CA ASP A 82 -14.43 -14.67 -7.34
C ASP A 82 -14.86 -13.61 -6.32
N PHE A 83 -15.26 -12.45 -6.81
CA PHE A 83 -15.78 -11.36 -6.00
C PHE A 83 -17.26 -11.50 -5.66
N GLY A 84 -17.99 -12.46 -6.27
CA GLY A 84 -19.45 -12.57 -6.13
C GLY A 84 -19.93 -12.84 -4.71
N ASN A 85 -19.12 -13.57 -3.91
CA ASN A 85 -19.42 -13.91 -2.53
C ASN A 85 -18.64 -13.06 -1.51
N CYS A 86 -18.00 -11.97 -1.96
CA CYS A 86 -17.20 -11.12 -1.08
C CYS A 86 -18.04 -10.03 -0.43
N ARG A 87 -17.95 -9.93 0.90
CA ARG A 87 -18.47 -8.77 1.62
C ARG A 87 -17.80 -7.50 1.07
N ARG A 88 -18.61 -6.49 0.78
CA ARG A 88 -18.12 -5.16 0.40
C ARG A 88 -17.27 -4.59 1.54
N PRO A 89 -16.06 -4.11 1.28
CA PRO A 89 -15.27 -3.43 2.30
C PRO A 89 -15.86 -2.04 2.60
N ASP A 90 -15.64 -1.54 3.82
CA ASP A 90 -16.00 -0.18 4.20
C ASP A 90 -14.97 0.84 3.69
N ILE A 91 -13.74 0.43 3.52
CA ILE A 91 -12.64 1.23 2.95
C ILE A 91 -11.60 0.32 2.30
N VAL A 92 -10.95 0.81 1.24
CA VAL A 92 -9.80 0.16 0.60
C VAL A 92 -8.57 1.07 0.73
N LEU A 93 -7.46 0.55 1.24
CA LEU A 93 -6.18 1.24 1.31
C LEU A 93 -5.27 0.72 0.19
N ILE A 94 -4.67 1.62 -0.61
CA ILE A 94 -3.71 1.28 -1.66
C ILE A 94 -2.38 1.94 -1.32
N ASN A 95 -1.33 1.14 -1.10
CA ASN A 95 0.03 1.61 -0.82
C ASN A 95 1.01 1.02 -1.83
N LEU A 96 1.14 1.66 -2.99
CA LEU A 96 1.95 1.23 -4.12
C LEU A 96 2.70 2.42 -4.74
N GLY A 97 3.85 2.12 -5.38
CA GLY A 97 4.64 3.11 -6.10
C GLY A 97 6.12 3.10 -5.74
N THR A 98 6.47 2.74 -4.51
CA THR A 98 7.88 2.69 -4.07
C THR A 98 8.71 1.78 -4.96
N ASN A 99 8.23 0.58 -5.27
CA ASN A 99 8.95 -0.37 -6.12
C ASN A 99 9.03 0.08 -7.57
N ASP A 100 7.99 0.73 -8.08
CA ASP A 100 7.94 1.26 -9.46
C ASP A 100 9.08 2.25 -9.73
N PHE A 101 9.42 3.09 -8.74
CA PHE A 101 10.37 4.19 -8.90
C PHE A 101 11.67 4.03 -8.11
N SER A 102 11.97 2.84 -7.61
CA SER A 102 13.09 2.58 -6.69
C SER A 102 14.46 2.41 -7.35
N THR A 103 14.51 1.97 -8.61
CA THR A 103 15.76 1.62 -9.30
C THR A 103 15.92 2.38 -10.63
N LEU A 104 16.94 2.03 -11.44
CA LEU A 104 17.31 2.80 -12.65
C LEU A 104 16.17 2.87 -13.68
N VAL A 105 15.60 1.72 -14.05
CA VAL A 105 14.46 1.68 -14.97
C VAL A 105 13.20 2.11 -14.22
N LYS A 106 12.39 2.96 -14.83
CA LYS A 106 11.16 3.48 -14.22
C LYS A 106 10.05 3.53 -15.24
N PRO A 107 8.79 3.30 -14.84
CA PRO A 107 7.66 3.61 -15.69
C PRO A 107 7.55 5.13 -15.88
N THR A 108 6.83 5.55 -16.92
CA THR A 108 6.44 6.96 -17.02
C THR A 108 5.38 7.27 -15.94
N PRO A 109 5.27 8.52 -15.47
CA PRO A 109 4.19 8.93 -14.58
C PRO A 109 2.80 8.58 -15.12
N GLU A 110 2.61 8.71 -16.43
CA GLU A 110 1.34 8.37 -17.09
C GLU A 110 1.03 6.86 -17.03
N GLN A 111 2.00 6.00 -17.28
CA GLN A 111 1.83 4.55 -17.17
C GLN A 111 1.41 4.14 -15.75
N TYR A 112 2.08 4.69 -14.75
CA TYR A 112 1.76 4.45 -13.34
C TYR A 112 0.36 4.95 -12.97
N VAL A 113 0.04 6.20 -13.32
CA VAL A 113 -1.25 6.83 -12.99
C VAL A 113 -2.40 6.14 -13.69
N ASN A 114 -2.28 5.80 -14.97
CA ASN A 114 -3.32 5.08 -15.71
C ASN A 114 -3.63 3.70 -15.09
N ALA A 115 -2.60 2.97 -14.66
CA ALA A 115 -2.78 1.70 -13.95
C ALA A 115 -3.45 1.89 -12.57
N TYR A 116 -3.08 2.96 -11.87
CA TYR A 116 -3.68 3.29 -10.57
C TYR A 116 -5.18 3.61 -10.71
N LEU A 117 -5.54 4.46 -11.66
CA LEU A 117 -6.93 4.80 -11.96
C LEU A 117 -7.74 3.55 -12.37
N LYS A 118 -7.15 2.70 -13.22
CA LYS A 118 -7.78 1.43 -13.61
C LYS A 118 -7.99 0.49 -12.41
N MET A 119 -7.05 0.44 -11.47
CA MET A 119 -7.23 -0.34 -10.23
C MET A 119 -8.41 0.18 -9.42
N ILE A 120 -8.55 1.49 -9.26
CA ILE A 120 -9.69 2.13 -8.58
C ILE A 120 -10.99 1.81 -9.32
N ASP A 121 -11.03 1.94 -10.64
CA ASP A 121 -12.19 1.60 -11.46
C ASP A 121 -12.60 0.13 -11.28
N ASN A 122 -11.64 -0.78 -11.27
CA ASN A 122 -11.87 -2.21 -11.02
C ASN A 122 -12.44 -2.47 -9.62
N ILE A 123 -11.91 -1.83 -8.59
CA ILE A 123 -12.42 -1.92 -7.22
C ILE A 123 -13.87 -1.44 -7.17
N ARG A 124 -14.17 -0.30 -7.77
CA ARG A 124 -15.52 0.27 -7.80
C ARG A 124 -16.50 -0.54 -8.65
N ALA A 125 -16.06 -1.13 -9.73
CA ALA A 125 -16.88 -2.04 -10.52
C ALA A 125 -17.33 -3.29 -9.71
N ARG A 126 -16.57 -3.68 -8.68
CA ARG A 126 -16.87 -4.85 -7.83
C ARG A 126 -17.64 -4.50 -6.57
N TYR A 127 -17.33 -3.36 -5.97
CA TYR A 127 -17.83 -3.00 -4.64
C TYR A 127 -18.69 -1.72 -4.62
N GLY A 128 -18.97 -1.11 -5.78
CA GLY A 128 -19.65 0.19 -5.86
C GLY A 128 -18.75 1.33 -5.36
N ASP A 129 -19.36 2.41 -4.90
CA ASP A 129 -18.67 3.62 -4.44
C ASP A 129 -17.99 3.42 -3.06
N VAL A 130 -17.15 2.38 -2.96
CA VAL A 130 -16.35 2.17 -1.76
C VAL A 130 -15.30 3.28 -1.63
N PRO A 131 -15.11 3.86 -0.43
CA PRO A 131 -14.02 4.79 -0.19
C PRO A 131 -12.65 4.16 -0.45
N VAL A 132 -11.76 4.91 -1.10
CA VAL A 132 -10.39 4.47 -1.37
C VAL A 132 -9.42 5.49 -0.78
N LEU A 133 -8.48 5.03 0.05
CA LEU A 133 -7.40 5.82 0.60
C LEU A 133 -6.08 5.42 -0.07
N CYS A 134 -5.57 6.29 -0.94
CA CYS A 134 -4.28 6.13 -1.59
C CYS A 134 -3.19 6.56 -0.60
N VAL A 135 -2.45 5.60 -0.05
CA VAL A 135 -1.38 5.87 0.91
C VAL A 135 -0.11 6.25 0.15
N THR A 136 0.41 7.45 0.42
CA THR A 136 1.71 7.86 -0.11
C THR A 136 2.81 7.47 0.88
N PRO A 137 3.97 6.97 0.44
CA PRO A 137 5.02 6.55 1.35
C PRO A 137 5.64 7.76 2.07
N HIS A 138 6.13 7.54 3.29
CA HIS A 138 6.88 8.55 4.07
C HIS A 138 8.21 8.94 3.44
N SER A 139 8.71 8.11 2.53
CA SER A 139 9.94 8.34 1.77
C SER A 139 9.66 8.07 0.30
N ALA A 140 9.60 9.09 -0.51
CA ALA A 140 9.36 8.99 -1.94
C ALA A 140 10.50 9.65 -2.71
N SER A 141 11.04 8.92 -3.71
CA SER A 141 11.99 9.50 -4.66
C SER A 141 11.35 10.67 -5.42
N ARG A 142 12.16 11.58 -5.96
CA ARG A 142 11.65 12.70 -6.79
C ARG A 142 10.74 12.24 -7.95
N TYR A 143 11.01 11.07 -8.50
CA TYR A 143 10.21 10.48 -9.58
C TYR A 143 8.83 10.01 -9.09
N LEU A 144 8.79 9.36 -7.94
CA LEU A 144 7.52 8.97 -7.33
C LEU A 144 6.73 10.20 -6.88
N GLN A 145 7.37 11.22 -6.32
CA GLN A 145 6.71 12.49 -5.95
C GLN A 145 6.03 13.14 -7.16
N ALA A 146 6.71 13.21 -8.30
CA ALA A 146 6.13 13.73 -9.54
C ALA A 146 4.92 12.89 -10.00
N ALA A 147 5.02 11.56 -9.97
CA ALA A 147 3.92 10.67 -10.34
C ALA A 147 2.74 10.79 -9.37
N LEU A 148 2.98 10.95 -8.06
CA LEU A 148 1.93 11.17 -7.06
C LEU A 148 1.27 12.54 -7.21
N GLY A 149 2.00 13.57 -7.61
CA GLY A 149 1.44 14.88 -7.96
C GLY A 149 0.45 14.76 -9.12
N TYR A 150 0.85 14.08 -10.19
CA TYR A 150 -0.01 13.82 -11.35
C TYR A 150 -1.23 12.93 -10.98
N LEU A 151 -1.03 11.91 -10.14
CA LEU A 151 -2.14 11.10 -9.63
C LEU A 151 -3.15 11.96 -8.87
N ARG A 152 -2.69 12.84 -7.98
CA ARG A 152 -3.56 13.75 -7.20
C ARG A 152 -4.44 14.60 -8.11
N GLU A 153 -3.86 15.22 -9.12
CA GLU A 153 -4.59 16.03 -10.10
C GLU A 153 -5.70 15.22 -10.80
N ARG A 154 -5.34 14.01 -11.24
CA ARG A 154 -6.29 13.13 -11.94
C ARG A 154 -7.42 12.61 -11.03
N LEU A 155 -7.14 12.35 -9.76
CA LEU A 155 -8.14 11.90 -8.79
C LEU A 155 -9.13 13.00 -8.46
N THR A 156 -8.66 14.23 -8.22
CA THR A 156 -9.52 15.37 -7.86
C THR A 156 -10.58 15.64 -8.91
N ASN A 157 -10.26 15.46 -10.18
CA ASN A 157 -11.15 15.74 -11.30
C ASN A 157 -12.05 14.56 -11.70
N ARG A 158 -11.85 13.36 -11.14
CA ARG A 158 -12.53 12.15 -11.64
C ARG A 158 -13.35 11.42 -10.58
N TYR A 159 -12.98 11.46 -9.31
CA TYR A 159 -13.59 10.62 -8.29
C TYR A 159 -14.02 11.40 -7.06
N SER A 160 -15.24 11.15 -6.59
CA SER A 160 -15.65 11.39 -5.20
C SER A 160 -15.26 10.20 -4.33
N GLY A 161 -15.00 10.38 -3.03
CA GLY A 161 -14.69 9.28 -2.11
C GLY A 161 -13.35 8.58 -2.38
N VAL A 162 -12.43 9.20 -3.13
CA VAL A 162 -11.04 8.76 -3.26
C VAL A 162 -10.13 9.82 -2.66
N TYR A 163 -9.32 9.41 -1.71
CA TYR A 163 -8.51 10.29 -0.87
C TYR A 163 -7.03 9.94 -1.04
N MET A 164 -6.16 10.90 -0.80
CA MET A 164 -4.71 10.70 -0.71
C MET A 164 -4.22 11.02 0.69
N ALA A 165 -3.65 10.04 1.36
CA ALA A 165 -2.97 10.21 2.64
C ALA A 165 -1.50 10.50 2.41
N ASN A 166 -1.02 11.62 2.91
CA ASN A 166 0.40 11.94 2.91
C ASN A 166 1.01 11.55 4.25
N LEU A 167 1.90 10.57 4.24
CA LEU A 167 2.76 10.31 5.38
C LEU A 167 3.88 11.36 5.41
N LEU A 168 4.19 11.87 6.60
CA LEU A 168 5.20 12.92 6.75
C LEU A 168 6.59 12.38 6.41
N ALA A 169 7.33 13.09 5.57
CA ALA A 169 8.73 12.78 5.31
C ALA A 169 9.51 12.84 6.62
N GLY A 170 10.38 11.84 6.84
CA GLY A 170 11.20 11.78 8.06
C GLY A 170 10.45 11.32 9.32
N MET A 171 9.18 10.90 9.22
CA MET A 171 8.45 10.36 10.37
C MET A 171 9.04 9.06 10.94
N LEU A 172 9.78 8.32 10.13
CA LEU A 172 10.53 7.14 10.55
C LEU A 172 12.02 7.46 10.60
N THR A 173 12.69 6.98 11.64
CA THR A 173 14.14 7.05 11.79
C THR A 173 14.77 5.69 11.53
N GLU A 174 15.93 5.65 10.86
CA GLU A 174 16.60 4.40 10.54
C GLU A 174 16.90 3.57 11.80
N ALA A 175 17.41 4.23 12.83
CA ALA A 175 17.88 3.53 14.04
C ALA A 175 16.76 2.88 14.85
N ALA A 176 15.59 3.52 14.96
CA ALA A 176 14.52 3.07 15.85
C ALA A 176 13.39 2.35 15.10
N ASP A 177 13.13 2.75 13.86
CA ASP A 177 11.89 2.42 13.17
C ASP A 177 12.08 1.47 11.99
N THR A 178 13.33 1.03 11.71
CA THR A 178 13.59 0.12 10.59
C THR A 178 14.14 -1.22 11.07
N GLY A 179 13.67 -2.25 10.41
CA GLY A 179 14.13 -3.63 10.49
C GLY A 179 14.78 -4.05 9.17
N SER A 180 14.70 -5.33 8.84
CA SER A 180 15.43 -5.93 7.73
C SER A 180 15.34 -5.14 6.43
N ASP A 181 16.50 -5.00 5.76
CA ASP A 181 16.64 -4.31 4.47
C ASP A 181 15.95 -2.93 4.44
N TYR A 182 16.11 -2.13 5.51
CA TYR A 182 15.57 -0.76 5.63
C TYR A 182 14.04 -0.66 5.58
N HIS A 183 13.31 -1.74 5.79
CA HIS A 183 11.86 -1.70 5.89
C HIS A 183 11.41 -1.34 7.30
N PRO A 184 10.19 -0.79 7.48
CA PRO A 184 9.69 -0.48 8.82
C PRO A 184 9.64 -1.74 9.70
N ASN A 185 10.27 -1.68 10.87
CA ASN A 185 10.05 -2.66 11.93
C ASN A 185 8.69 -2.43 12.60
N TYR A 186 8.34 -3.21 13.60
CA TYR A 186 7.04 -3.08 14.27
C TYR A 186 6.78 -1.66 14.79
N GLN A 187 7.78 -0.98 15.36
CA GLN A 187 7.64 0.40 15.81
C GLN A 187 7.37 1.36 14.64
N GLY A 188 8.09 1.21 13.53
CA GLY A 188 7.83 1.97 12.31
C GLY A 188 6.44 1.71 11.74
N GLN A 189 5.98 0.46 11.75
CA GLN A 189 4.63 0.09 11.34
C GLN A 189 3.55 0.74 12.25
N CYS A 190 3.78 0.77 13.57
CA CYS A 190 2.91 1.48 14.50
C CYS A 190 2.81 2.98 14.20
N LYS A 191 3.94 3.65 13.92
CA LYS A 191 3.94 5.07 13.56
C LYS A 191 3.14 5.34 12.27
N ILE A 192 3.30 4.49 11.26
CA ILE A 192 2.51 4.58 10.02
C ILE A 192 1.02 4.42 10.33
N ALA A 193 0.65 3.41 11.13
CA ALA A 193 -0.74 3.18 11.53
C ALA A 193 -1.32 4.39 12.27
N MET A 194 -0.59 4.93 13.26
CA MET A 194 -1.03 6.11 14.02
C MET A 194 -1.27 7.33 13.14
N ALA A 195 -0.47 7.54 12.10
CA ALA A 195 -0.68 8.63 11.15
C ALA A 195 -1.91 8.43 10.25
N LEU A 196 -2.31 7.18 9.98
CA LEU A 196 -3.43 6.84 9.11
C LEU A 196 -4.76 6.68 9.87
N ILE A 197 -4.75 6.28 11.14
CA ILE A 197 -5.95 6.05 11.95
C ILE A 197 -6.93 7.24 11.92
N PRO A 198 -6.51 8.50 12.14
CA PRO A 198 -7.43 9.65 12.07
C PRO A 198 -8.05 9.84 10.68
N GLN A 199 -7.30 9.54 9.62
CA GLN A 199 -7.78 9.66 8.26
C GLN A 199 -8.80 8.55 7.93
N VAL A 200 -8.54 7.32 8.38
CA VAL A 200 -9.49 6.21 8.25
C VAL A 200 -10.78 6.53 9.02
N SER A 201 -10.68 7.00 10.26
CA SER A 201 -11.83 7.42 11.07
C SER A 201 -12.67 8.49 10.36
N ALA A 202 -12.03 9.53 9.83
CA ALA A 202 -12.72 10.61 9.12
C ALA A 202 -13.47 10.13 7.85
N ILE A 203 -12.93 9.11 7.17
CA ILE A 203 -13.52 8.56 5.93
C ILE A 203 -14.65 7.57 6.25
N THR A 204 -14.46 6.72 7.25
CA THR A 204 -15.40 5.64 7.59
C THR A 204 -16.44 6.05 8.62
N HIS A 205 -16.21 7.16 9.31
CA HIS A 205 -16.94 7.59 10.51
C HIS A 205 -16.84 6.60 11.67
N TRP A 206 -15.81 5.77 11.69
CA TRP A 206 -15.52 4.90 12.84
C TRP A 206 -14.95 5.71 13.99
N ASN A 207 -15.41 5.42 15.20
CA ASN A 207 -15.00 6.17 16.38
C ASN A 207 -13.52 5.93 16.68
N LEU A 208 -12.81 7.02 16.97
CA LEU A 208 -11.49 6.92 17.61
C LEU A 208 -11.70 6.39 19.03
N ALA A 209 -10.85 5.45 19.45
CA ALA A 209 -10.87 5.00 20.84
C ALA A 209 -10.50 6.19 21.75
N ASP A 210 -11.24 6.34 22.84
CA ASP A 210 -10.86 7.30 23.89
C ASP A 210 -9.53 6.84 24.48
N LEU A 211 -8.50 7.65 24.31
CA LEU A 211 -7.13 7.40 24.80
C LEU A 211 -6.95 7.85 26.27
N PHE A 212 -8.04 8.00 27.02
CA PHE A 212 -8.03 8.43 28.42
C PHE A 212 -8.85 7.51 29.31
#